data_250ca3f4b746f2d1c2a185e3503bb08f
#
_entry.id   250ca3f4b746f2d1c2a185e3503bb08f
#
_cell.length_a   1.000
_cell.length_b   1.000
_cell.length_c   1.000
_cell.angle_alpha   90.00
_cell.angle_beta   90.00
_cell.angle_gamma   90.00
#
_symmetry.space_group_name_H-M   'P 1'
#
loop_
_entity.id
_entity.type
_entity.pdbx_description
1 polymer ?
#
loop_
_entity_poly.entity_id
_entity_poly.type
_entity_poly.pdbx_seq_one_letter_code
_entity_poly.pdbx_strand_id
1 'polypeptide(L)'
;EKYGDEQVKQWRRGFAVTPPELTKDDERYPGHDPRYAKLTDAELPTTESLALTIDRVVPYWNETILPRLKSGERVIIAAHGNSLRALVKYLDNMGEAEILELNIPTGVPLVYEFDENFKPIKHYYLGNADEIAAKAAAVANQGKAK
;
A
#
# COMPACT_ATOMS: atom_id res chain seq x y z
N GLU A 1 -17.74 13.35 -6.61
CA GLU A 1 -19.06 14.00 -6.47
C GLU A 1 -20.12 13.06 -5.89
N LYS A 2 -20.30 11.82 -6.40
CA LYS A 2 -21.37 10.90 -5.97
C LYS A 2 -21.33 10.52 -4.48
N TYR A 3 -20.13 10.39 -3.90
CA TYR A 3 -19.96 9.87 -2.54
C TYR A 3 -19.39 10.88 -1.55
N GLY A 4 -18.94 12.05 -2.01
CA GLY A 4 -18.27 13.06 -1.20
C GLY A 4 -16.81 12.72 -0.85
N ASP A 5 -16.03 13.77 -0.58
CA ASP A 5 -14.58 13.64 -0.38
C ASP A 5 -14.21 12.81 0.85
N GLU A 6 -14.99 12.93 1.93
CA GLU A 6 -14.73 12.17 3.18
C GLU A 6 -14.89 10.66 2.96
N GLN A 7 -15.95 10.23 2.28
CA GLN A 7 -16.17 8.82 1.99
C GLN A 7 -15.08 8.27 1.04
N VAL A 8 -14.68 9.06 0.06
CA VAL A 8 -13.58 8.70 -0.85
C VAL A 8 -12.26 8.63 -0.09
N LYS A 9 -12.01 9.53 0.86
CA LYS A 9 -10.83 9.48 1.74
C LYS A 9 -10.82 8.18 2.56
N GLN A 10 -11.95 7.78 3.14
CA GLN A 10 -12.04 6.52 3.91
C GLN A 10 -11.72 5.30 3.05
N TRP A 11 -12.23 5.21 1.83
CA TRP A 11 -11.92 4.10 0.93
C TRP A 11 -10.47 4.08 0.46
N ARG A 12 -9.85 5.25 0.24
CA ARG A 12 -8.50 5.36 -0.29
C ARG A 12 -7.41 5.27 0.77
N ARG A 13 -7.70 5.69 2.00
CA ARG A 13 -6.73 5.86 3.09
C ARG A 13 -7.06 5.07 4.33
N GLY A 14 -8.33 4.73 4.55
CA GLY A 14 -8.79 3.97 5.70
C GLY A 14 -8.21 2.57 5.74
N PHE A 15 -8.37 1.92 6.89
CA PHE A 15 -7.80 0.60 7.15
C PHE A 15 -8.70 -0.53 6.64
N ALA A 16 -9.94 -0.63 7.15
CA ALA A 16 -10.80 -1.79 6.91
C ALA A 16 -11.98 -1.54 5.95
N VAL A 17 -12.27 -0.27 5.63
CA VAL A 17 -13.41 0.07 4.78
C VAL A 17 -13.09 -0.20 3.32
N THR A 18 -13.89 -1.08 2.69
CA THR A 18 -13.78 -1.36 1.25
C THR A 18 -14.63 -0.40 0.42
N PRO A 19 -14.17 0.00 -0.78
CA PRO A 19 -15.04 0.62 -1.77
C PRO A 19 -16.10 -0.37 -2.25
N PRO A 20 -17.19 0.12 -2.90
CA PRO A 20 -18.19 -0.77 -3.49
C PRO A 20 -17.55 -1.79 -4.43
N GLU A 21 -18.01 -3.03 -4.35
CA GLU A 21 -17.52 -4.10 -5.21
C GLU A 21 -17.80 -3.81 -6.70
N LEU A 22 -16.86 -4.20 -7.54
CA LEU A 22 -17.06 -4.23 -8.98
C LEU A 22 -17.96 -5.41 -9.36
N THR A 23 -18.93 -5.18 -10.22
CA THR A 23 -19.67 -6.26 -10.87
C THR A 23 -18.86 -6.83 -12.03
N LYS A 24 -19.19 -8.05 -12.46
CA LYS A 24 -18.51 -8.68 -13.62
C LYS A 24 -18.72 -7.91 -14.93
N ASP A 25 -19.77 -7.12 -15.02
CA ASP A 25 -20.07 -6.29 -16.20
C ASP A 25 -19.36 -4.92 -16.17
N ASP A 26 -18.68 -4.56 -15.08
CA ASP A 26 -17.92 -3.32 -14.99
C ASP A 26 -16.66 -3.42 -15.86
N GLU A 27 -16.40 -2.39 -16.69
CA GLU A 27 -15.22 -2.35 -17.58
C GLU A 27 -13.89 -2.51 -16.84
N ARG A 28 -13.86 -2.15 -15.55
CA ARG A 28 -12.68 -2.24 -14.67
C ARG A 28 -12.53 -3.63 -14.04
N TYR A 29 -13.48 -4.54 -14.23
CA TYR A 29 -13.39 -5.86 -13.63
C TYR A 29 -12.14 -6.61 -14.14
N PRO A 30 -11.26 -7.07 -13.22
CA PRO A 30 -9.98 -7.66 -13.60
C PRO A 30 -10.09 -8.93 -14.47
N GLY A 31 -11.24 -9.62 -14.44
CA GLY A 31 -11.50 -10.80 -15.28
C GLY A 31 -11.54 -10.51 -16.78
N HIS A 32 -11.67 -9.26 -17.19
CA HIS A 32 -11.61 -8.85 -18.60
C HIS A 32 -10.16 -8.70 -19.10
N ASP A 33 -9.17 -8.68 -18.20
CA ASP A 33 -7.77 -8.54 -18.59
C ASP A 33 -7.15 -9.88 -18.95
N PRO A 34 -6.63 -10.05 -20.20
CA PRO A 34 -6.02 -11.31 -20.64
C PRO A 34 -4.88 -11.80 -19.76
N ARG A 35 -4.21 -10.91 -19.02
CA ARG A 35 -3.12 -11.27 -18.09
C ARG A 35 -3.62 -12.16 -16.96
N TYR A 36 -4.89 -12.08 -16.61
CA TYR A 36 -5.52 -12.83 -15.54
C TYR A 36 -6.41 -13.98 -16.00
N ALA A 37 -6.41 -14.31 -17.31
CA ALA A 37 -7.28 -15.33 -17.89
C ALA A 37 -7.14 -16.75 -17.29
N LYS A 38 -6.07 -17.00 -16.56
CA LYS A 38 -5.82 -18.30 -15.87
C LYS A 38 -6.36 -18.34 -14.44
N LEU A 39 -6.80 -17.20 -13.91
CA LEU A 39 -7.33 -17.09 -12.56
C LEU A 39 -8.82 -17.40 -12.55
N THR A 40 -9.28 -18.01 -11.47
CA THR A 40 -10.71 -18.22 -11.22
C THR A 40 -11.35 -16.94 -10.69
N ASP A 41 -12.67 -16.83 -10.75
CA ASP A 41 -13.40 -15.70 -10.18
C ASP A 41 -13.12 -15.48 -8.69
N ALA A 42 -12.85 -16.54 -7.94
CA ALA A 42 -12.53 -16.48 -6.51
C ALA A 42 -11.13 -15.86 -6.23
N GLU A 43 -10.25 -15.89 -7.23
CA GLU A 43 -8.90 -15.33 -7.13
C GLU A 43 -8.84 -13.87 -7.63
N LEU A 44 -9.92 -13.39 -8.25
CA LEU A 44 -10.01 -12.04 -8.79
C LEU A 44 -10.69 -11.09 -7.79
N PRO A 45 -9.96 -10.11 -7.21
CA PRO A 45 -10.57 -9.19 -6.26
C PRO A 45 -11.52 -8.22 -6.96
N THR A 46 -12.72 -8.04 -6.40
CA THR A 46 -13.70 -7.04 -6.83
C THR A 46 -13.63 -5.75 -6.03
N THR A 47 -13.05 -5.85 -4.84
CA THR A 47 -12.76 -4.74 -3.92
C THR A 47 -11.62 -5.13 -2.99
N GLU A 48 -10.93 -4.15 -2.41
CA GLU A 48 -9.88 -4.42 -1.43
C GLU A 48 -9.77 -3.26 -0.43
N SER A 49 -9.57 -3.59 0.84
CA SER A 49 -9.17 -2.65 1.89
C SER A 49 -7.66 -2.78 2.17
N LEU A 50 -7.12 -1.84 2.94
CA LEU A 50 -5.72 -1.95 3.40
C LEU A 50 -5.53 -3.18 4.30
N ALA A 51 -6.53 -3.54 5.11
CA ALA A 51 -6.50 -4.76 5.92
C ALA A 51 -6.31 -6.01 5.07
N LEU A 52 -7.11 -6.17 4.00
CA LEU A 52 -6.96 -7.28 3.05
C LEU A 52 -5.59 -7.24 2.32
N THR A 53 -5.08 -6.04 2.02
CA THR A 53 -3.74 -5.90 1.46
C THR A 53 -2.67 -6.40 2.43
N ILE A 54 -2.80 -6.13 3.73
CA ILE A 54 -1.89 -6.63 4.78
C ILE A 54 -1.89 -8.16 4.81
N ASP A 55 -3.05 -8.79 4.74
CA ASP A 55 -3.19 -10.25 4.80
C ASP A 55 -2.39 -10.98 3.71
N ARG A 56 -2.12 -10.32 2.57
CA ARG A 56 -1.30 -10.88 1.49
C ARG A 56 0.13 -10.36 1.46
N VAL A 57 0.40 -9.16 1.98
CA VAL A 57 1.74 -8.55 1.98
C VAL A 57 2.61 -9.09 3.11
N VAL A 58 2.05 -9.23 4.32
CA VAL A 58 2.82 -9.66 5.50
C VAL A 58 3.32 -11.10 5.39
N PRO A 59 2.55 -12.09 4.92
CA PRO A 59 3.10 -13.41 4.65
C PRO A 59 4.27 -13.38 3.67
N TYR A 60 4.15 -12.64 2.57
CA TYR A 60 5.23 -12.50 1.59
C TYR A 60 6.48 -11.84 2.17
N TRP A 61 6.31 -10.82 3.02
CA TRP A 61 7.41 -10.23 3.78
C TRP A 61 8.12 -11.29 4.63
N ASN A 62 7.38 -12.02 5.45
CA ASN A 62 7.94 -12.97 6.41
C ASN A 62 8.59 -14.19 5.73
N GLU A 63 7.99 -14.70 4.66
CA GLU A 63 8.39 -15.94 4.01
C GLU A 63 9.43 -15.73 2.91
N THR A 64 9.45 -14.56 2.27
CA THR A 64 10.28 -14.31 1.10
C THR A 64 11.30 -13.20 1.32
N ILE A 65 10.89 -12.02 1.80
CA ILE A 65 11.75 -10.83 1.87
C ILE A 65 12.66 -10.89 3.10
N LEU A 66 12.08 -11.11 4.27
CA LEU A 66 12.83 -11.13 5.53
C LEU A 66 13.95 -12.17 5.54
N PRO A 67 13.79 -13.42 5.05
CA PRO A 67 14.88 -14.38 4.94
C PRO A 67 16.07 -13.88 4.08
N ARG A 68 15.80 -13.15 3.01
CA ARG A 68 16.85 -12.56 2.17
C ARG A 68 17.62 -11.45 2.88
N LEU A 69 16.93 -10.61 3.63
CA LEU A 69 17.58 -9.63 4.51
C LEU A 69 18.46 -10.32 5.56
N LYS A 70 17.96 -11.40 6.18
CA LYS A 70 18.71 -12.21 7.15
C LYS A 70 19.95 -12.87 6.54
N SER A 71 19.93 -13.19 5.27
CA SER A 71 21.12 -13.71 4.55
C SER A 71 22.12 -12.63 4.15
N GLY A 72 21.87 -11.35 4.48
CA GLY A 72 22.73 -10.22 4.17
C GLY A 72 22.53 -9.63 2.76
N GLU A 73 21.47 -10.01 2.06
CA GLU A 73 21.14 -9.43 0.76
C GLU A 73 20.68 -7.98 0.88
N ARG A 74 21.01 -7.17 -0.12
CA ARG A 74 20.47 -5.83 -0.30
C ARG A 74 19.18 -5.93 -1.09
N VAL A 75 18.06 -5.54 -0.48
CA VAL A 75 16.74 -5.70 -1.07
C VAL A 75 16.12 -4.33 -1.41
N ILE A 76 15.59 -4.20 -2.61
CA ILE A 76 14.74 -3.08 -3.02
C ILE A 76 13.34 -3.62 -3.30
N ILE A 77 12.33 -2.98 -2.71
CA ILE A 77 10.92 -3.32 -2.91
C ILE A 77 10.27 -2.22 -3.73
N ALA A 78 9.93 -2.52 -4.98
CA ALA A 78 9.13 -1.65 -5.84
C ALA A 78 7.71 -2.19 -5.88
N ALA A 79 6.74 -1.44 -5.35
CA ALA A 79 5.37 -1.89 -5.23
C ALA A 79 4.37 -0.73 -5.30
N HIS A 80 3.09 -1.07 -5.43
CA HIS A 80 1.99 -0.11 -5.36
C HIS A 80 1.95 0.57 -3.98
N GLY A 81 1.55 1.85 -3.95
CA GLY A 81 1.52 2.64 -2.71
C GLY A 81 0.76 1.99 -1.56
N ASN A 82 -0.37 1.32 -1.81
CA ASN A 82 -1.11 0.63 -0.75
C ASN A 82 -0.40 -0.63 -0.25
N SER A 83 0.32 -1.36 -1.09
CA SER A 83 1.17 -2.48 -0.64
C SER A 83 2.31 -1.99 0.26
N LEU A 84 2.93 -0.84 -0.09
CA LEU A 84 3.96 -0.22 0.75
C LEU A 84 3.36 0.32 2.05
N ARG A 85 2.18 0.94 2.03
CA ARG A 85 1.48 1.39 3.25
C ARG A 85 1.15 0.21 4.18
N ALA A 86 0.73 -0.92 3.62
CA ALA A 86 0.49 -2.15 4.37
C ALA A 86 1.77 -2.63 5.08
N LEU A 87 2.89 -2.64 4.37
CA LEU A 87 4.19 -3.03 4.93
C LEU A 87 4.67 -2.05 6.00
N VAL A 88 4.58 -0.73 5.76
CA VAL A 88 4.94 0.31 6.74
C VAL A 88 4.08 0.19 8.00
N LYS A 89 2.74 0.02 7.85
CA LYS A 89 1.86 -0.18 9.00
C LYS A 89 2.29 -1.39 9.84
N TYR A 90 2.67 -2.48 9.22
CA TYR A 90 3.13 -3.69 9.90
C TYR A 90 4.48 -3.46 10.60
N LEU A 91 5.47 -2.90 9.89
CA LEU A 91 6.82 -2.70 10.42
C LEU A 91 6.85 -1.70 11.57
N ASP A 92 6.12 -0.60 11.47
CA ASP A 92 6.10 0.47 12.48
C ASP A 92 5.01 0.25 13.55
N ASN A 93 4.23 -0.83 13.44
CA ASN A 93 3.09 -1.11 14.31
C ASN A 93 2.11 0.08 14.43
N MET A 94 1.83 0.74 13.30
CA MET A 94 0.99 1.95 13.24
C MET A 94 -0.47 1.64 13.58
N GLY A 95 -1.13 2.56 14.29
CA GLY A 95 -2.56 2.53 14.53
C GLY A 95 -3.39 2.87 13.28
N GLU A 96 -4.71 2.65 13.37
CA GLU A 96 -5.62 2.93 12.25
C GLU A 96 -5.73 4.43 11.93
N ALA A 97 -5.66 5.29 12.94
CA ALA A 97 -5.66 6.74 12.74
C ALA A 97 -4.37 7.23 12.06
N GLU A 98 -3.23 6.65 12.43
CA GLU A 98 -1.93 7.01 11.85
C GLU A 98 -1.84 6.61 10.38
N ILE A 99 -2.28 5.40 10.04
CA ILE A 99 -2.23 4.91 8.66
C ILE A 99 -3.14 5.71 7.72
N LEU A 100 -4.21 6.31 8.23
CA LEU A 100 -5.11 7.17 7.46
C LEU A 100 -4.37 8.38 6.88
N GLU A 101 -3.43 8.92 7.63
CA GLU A 101 -2.66 10.12 7.26
C GLU A 101 -1.35 9.80 6.53
N LEU A 102 -0.93 8.53 6.46
CA LEU A 102 0.30 8.16 5.77
C LEU A 102 0.15 8.26 4.25
N ASN A 103 0.94 9.12 3.64
CA ASN A 103 1.05 9.29 2.19
C ASN A 103 2.49 9.06 1.74
N ILE A 104 2.74 7.93 1.09
CA ILE A 104 4.08 7.57 0.58
C ILE A 104 4.32 8.31 -0.74
N PRO A 105 5.36 9.18 -0.82
CA PRO A 105 5.67 9.92 -2.04
C PRO A 105 6.12 8.97 -3.16
N THR A 106 5.54 9.13 -4.35
CA THR A 106 5.87 8.30 -5.51
C THR A 106 7.29 8.60 -6.02
N GLY A 107 8.07 7.57 -6.29
CA GLY A 107 9.41 7.68 -6.84
C GLY A 107 10.45 8.26 -5.87
N VAL A 108 10.19 8.18 -4.57
CA VAL A 108 11.15 8.54 -3.51
C VAL A 108 11.49 7.28 -2.73
N PRO A 109 12.78 6.89 -2.63
CA PRO A 109 13.16 5.73 -1.84
C PRO A 109 12.89 5.96 -0.35
N LEU A 110 12.23 4.99 0.29
CA LEU A 110 12.06 4.90 1.74
C LEU A 110 13.03 3.86 2.27
N VAL A 111 13.94 4.26 3.15
CA VAL A 111 14.93 3.39 3.76
C VAL A 111 14.45 2.96 5.13
N TYR A 112 14.59 1.67 5.42
CA TYR A 112 14.43 1.10 6.75
C TYR A 112 15.78 0.61 7.28
N GLU A 113 16.09 0.95 8.51
CA GLU A 113 17.19 0.38 9.27
C GLU A 113 16.62 -0.55 10.35
N PHE A 114 17.22 -1.73 10.48
CA PHE A 114 16.79 -2.78 11.39
C PHE A 114 17.87 -3.07 12.43
N ASP A 115 17.46 -3.53 13.62
CA ASP A 115 18.35 -4.07 14.62
C ASP A 115 18.79 -5.50 14.26
N GLU A 116 19.59 -6.12 15.13
CA GLU A 116 20.07 -7.50 15.01
C GLU A 116 18.97 -8.56 14.98
N ASN A 117 17.78 -8.21 15.49
CA ASN A 117 16.58 -9.05 15.49
C ASN A 117 15.64 -8.73 14.32
N PHE A 118 16.07 -7.89 13.40
CA PHE A 118 15.27 -7.40 12.26
C PHE A 118 14.00 -6.64 12.67
N LYS A 119 14.05 -5.96 13.81
CA LYS A 119 13.03 -4.98 14.20
C LYS A 119 13.41 -3.60 13.67
N PRO A 120 12.47 -2.83 13.12
CA PRO A 120 12.75 -1.48 12.65
C PRO A 120 13.29 -0.59 13.77
N ILE A 121 14.42 0.07 13.51
CA ILE A 121 15.00 1.11 14.38
C ILE A 121 14.48 2.48 13.97
N LYS A 122 14.52 2.75 12.67
CA LYS A 122 14.05 3.98 12.04
C LYS A 122 13.80 3.79 10.56
N HIS A 123 13.04 4.70 9.98
CA HIS A 123 12.95 4.85 8.54
C HIS A 123 13.08 6.32 8.14
N TYR A 124 13.45 6.58 6.88
CA TYR A 124 13.57 7.92 6.32
C TYR A 124 13.53 7.89 4.80
N TYR A 125 13.11 8.99 4.20
CA TYR A 125 13.12 9.15 2.76
C TYR A 125 14.48 9.70 2.29
N LEU A 126 14.95 9.21 1.12
CA LEU A 126 16.13 9.75 0.45
C LEU A 126 15.73 10.87 -0.49
N GLY A 127 16.37 12.05 -0.35
CA GLY A 127 16.15 13.18 -1.25
C GLY A 127 16.01 14.52 -0.53
N ASN A 128 15.60 15.52 -1.29
CA ASN A 128 15.35 16.86 -0.77
C ASN A 128 14.01 16.89 -0.01
N ALA A 129 14.00 17.48 1.18
CA ALA A 129 12.83 17.52 2.06
C ALA A 129 11.60 18.21 1.43
N ASP A 130 11.82 19.30 0.69
CA ASP A 130 10.74 20.05 0.06
C ASP A 130 10.11 19.26 -1.10
N GLU A 131 10.94 18.58 -1.89
CA GLU A 131 10.46 17.70 -2.96
C GLU A 131 9.68 16.49 -2.42
N ILE A 132 10.16 15.89 -1.33
CA ILE A 132 9.49 14.79 -0.63
C ILE A 132 8.12 15.24 -0.14
N ALA A 133 8.06 16.40 0.54
CA ALA A 133 6.82 16.97 1.05
C ALA A 133 5.83 17.30 -0.09
N ALA A 134 6.30 17.87 -1.19
CA ALA A 134 5.48 18.16 -2.35
C ALA A 134 4.89 16.90 -3.00
N LYS A 135 5.70 15.85 -3.14
CA LYS A 135 5.25 14.55 -3.69
C LYS A 135 4.26 13.84 -2.75
N ALA A 136 4.48 13.88 -1.44
CA ALA A 136 3.54 13.34 -0.46
C ALA A 136 2.19 14.10 -0.48
N ALA A 137 2.23 15.43 -0.56
CA ALA A 137 1.04 16.26 -0.71
C ALA A 137 0.27 15.96 -2.02
N ALA A 138 0.99 15.74 -3.13
CA ALA A 138 0.37 15.34 -4.39
C ALA A 138 -0.37 14.00 -4.26
N VAL A 139 0.20 13.02 -3.55
CA VAL A 139 -0.46 11.74 -3.27
C VAL A 139 -1.69 11.95 -2.37
N ALA A 140 -1.60 12.78 -1.33
CA ALA A 140 -2.73 13.09 -0.44
C ALA A 140 -3.92 13.72 -1.19
N ASN A 141 -3.63 14.55 -2.19
CA ASN A 141 -4.63 15.26 -2.98
C ASN A 141 -5.22 14.44 -4.15
N GLN A 142 -4.69 13.24 -4.40
CA GLN A 142 -5.27 12.34 -5.40
C GLN A 142 -6.68 11.89 -4.99
N GLY A 143 -7.69 12.31 -5.63
CA GLY A 143 -9.07 11.92 -5.35
C GLY A 143 -9.91 13.00 -4.68
N LYS A 144 -9.35 14.19 -4.45
CA LYS A 144 -10.17 15.36 -4.20
C LYS A 144 -10.84 15.77 -5.52
N ALA A 145 -12.13 16.08 -5.46
CA ALA A 145 -12.85 16.67 -6.60
C ALA A 145 -12.14 17.98 -7.02
N LYS A 146 -12.01 18.17 -8.32
CA LYS A 146 -11.55 19.44 -8.89
C LYS A 146 -12.69 20.40 -9.01
#